data_09f86fb889c75d58812c4eaa60c21fa1
#
_entry.id   09f86fb889c75d58812c4eaa60c21fa1
#
_cell.length_a   1.000
_cell.length_b   1.000
_cell.length_c   1.000
_cell.angle_alpha   90.00
_cell.angle_beta   90.00
_cell.angle_gamma   90.00
#
_symmetry.space_group_name_H-M   'P 1'
#
loop_
_entity.id
_entity.type
_entity.pdbx_description
1 polymer ?
#
loop_
_entity_poly.entity_id
_entity_poly.type
_entity_poly.pdbx_seq_one_letter_code
_entity_poly.pdbx_strand_id
1 'polypeptide(L)'
;MSSDLLPVRRALLSVSDKTGLIDLARALAARNVELLSTGGTAKAIRDAGLPVKDVADVTGFPEMMDGRVKTLHPLVHGGLLGRAGQDEAVMAEHGIAAIDLLVLNLYPFERVTANADCTLADAVENIDIGGPAMLRSAAKNFARVAVATDPSQYAELLAELDANDGRLSAAKRFALSVAAFNRVAQYDAAISNYLSAVTATDAAVPLRTEFPAQMNSSFVKVMDLRYGENPHQAGAFYRDLSPVAGTLATFQQLQGKELSYNNLADADAAWECVRQFDAPACVIVKHANPCGVAVGAGNGDAYELAYATDPTSAFGGIIAFNKPLDAATTKVILDRQFVEVLIAPDYEPAALEYAQKKANVRVLRIPLGEGRNNYDTKRIGSGLLVQSADNRGMRRDELTVVSKLAPTEKQFTDLLFAWSVAKFVKSNAIVYAKDNRTIGVGAGQMSRVYSARIAGIKAADANLVVEGSVMASDAFFPFRDGIDAAAAAGIKAVIQPGGSMRDAEVIAAADEHGLAMVFTGVRHFRH
;
A
#
# COMPACT_ATOMS: atom_id res chain seq x y z
N MET A 1 11.03 43.76 -0.63
CA MET A 1 11.21 42.32 -0.71
C MET A 1 12.01 42.05 -1.95
N SER A 2 13.28 41.65 -1.81
CA SER A 2 14.13 41.21 -2.95
C SER A 2 13.38 40.06 -3.62
N SER A 3 13.20 40.12 -4.95
CA SER A 3 12.46 39.09 -5.68
C SER A 3 13.21 37.78 -5.58
N ASP A 4 12.67 36.79 -4.84
CA ASP A 4 13.19 35.41 -4.78
C ASP A 4 13.09 34.68 -6.14
N LEU A 5 12.78 35.42 -7.20
CA LEU A 5 12.65 34.95 -8.57
C LEU A 5 13.98 34.99 -9.31
N LEU A 6 14.48 33.85 -9.77
CA LEU A 6 15.69 33.75 -10.58
C LEU A 6 15.39 33.29 -12.00
N PRO A 7 16.03 33.95 -13.02
CA PRO A 7 15.82 33.56 -14.41
C PRO A 7 16.46 32.21 -14.73
N VAL A 8 15.82 31.45 -15.60
CA VAL A 8 16.39 30.25 -16.21
C VAL A 8 16.97 30.64 -17.56
N ARG A 9 18.31 30.66 -17.70
CA ARG A 9 19.04 31.03 -18.91
C ARG A 9 19.71 29.83 -19.59
N ARG A 10 20.09 28.83 -18.80
CA ARG A 10 20.74 27.60 -19.28
C ARG A 10 20.15 26.39 -18.57
N ALA A 11 19.76 25.38 -19.35
CA ALA A 11 19.22 24.11 -18.84
C ALA A 11 20.06 22.93 -19.35
N LEU A 12 20.37 21.99 -18.45
CA LEU A 12 20.94 20.70 -18.79
C LEU A 12 19.84 19.64 -18.75
N LEU A 13 19.60 18.98 -19.89
CA LEU A 13 18.59 17.93 -20.05
C LEU A 13 19.29 16.59 -20.27
N SER A 14 19.05 15.62 -19.39
CA SER A 14 19.63 14.28 -19.48
C SER A 14 18.59 13.27 -18.95
N VAL A 15 17.79 12.69 -19.83
CA VAL A 15 16.66 11.87 -19.44
C VAL A 15 16.72 10.48 -20.07
N SER A 16 16.50 9.45 -19.25
CA SER A 16 16.29 8.07 -19.69
C SER A 16 14.87 7.91 -20.25
N ASP A 17 13.86 8.32 -19.48
CA ASP A 17 12.46 8.44 -19.92
C ASP A 17 12.27 9.79 -20.65
N LYS A 18 11.91 9.72 -21.93
CA LYS A 18 11.75 10.87 -22.81
C LYS A 18 10.31 11.41 -22.88
N THR A 19 9.42 10.96 -22.00
CA THR A 19 8.04 11.44 -21.93
C THR A 19 8.04 12.95 -21.69
N GLY A 20 7.36 13.70 -22.56
CA GLY A 20 7.23 15.15 -22.48
C GLY A 20 8.51 15.96 -22.75
N LEU A 21 9.64 15.30 -23.05
CA LEU A 21 10.96 15.95 -23.26
C LEU A 21 10.91 17.02 -24.37
N ILE A 22 10.36 16.69 -25.52
CA ILE A 22 10.39 17.59 -26.69
C ILE A 22 9.54 18.83 -26.47
N ASP A 23 8.38 18.69 -25.83
CA ASP A 23 7.51 19.82 -25.51
C ASP A 23 8.16 20.74 -24.48
N LEU A 24 8.81 20.16 -23.45
CA LEU A 24 9.60 20.92 -22.49
C LEU A 24 10.77 21.65 -23.16
N ALA A 25 11.57 20.95 -23.99
CA ALA A 25 12.71 21.54 -24.68
C ALA A 25 12.28 22.67 -25.62
N ARG A 26 11.17 22.51 -26.35
CA ARG A 26 10.58 23.55 -27.22
C ARG A 26 10.15 24.77 -26.40
N ALA A 27 9.49 24.55 -25.29
CA ALA A 27 9.04 25.61 -24.40
C ALA A 27 10.22 26.40 -23.79
N LEU A 28 11.29 25.72 -23.41
CA LEU A 28 12.53 26.36 -22.91
C LEU A 28 13.25 27.14 -24.03
N ALA A 29 13.42 26.54 -25.21
CA ALA A 29 14.05 27.21 -26.36
C ALA A 29 13.28 28.47 -26.79
N ALA A 30 11.94 28.43 -26.78
CA ALA A 30 11.09 29.60 -27.09
C ALA A 30 11.30 30.77 -26.10
N ARG A 31 11.82 30.49 -24.90
CA ARG A 31 12.20 31.50 -23.88
C ARG A 31 13.69 31.88 -23.94
N ASN A 32 14.37 31.54 -25.04
CA ASN A 32 15.81 31.75 -25.23
C ASN A 32 16.70 31.07 -24.17
N VAL A 33 16.23 29.96 -23.59
CA VAL A 33 17.06 29.13 -22.68
C VAL A 33 18.04 28.31 -23.51
N GLU A 34 19.34 28.42 -23.23
CA GLU A 34 20.37 27.58 -23.86
C GLU A 34 20.22 26.13 -23.37
N LEU A 35 20.06 25.19 -24.30
CA LEU A 35 19.90 23.78 -23.98
C LEU A 35 21.25 23.05 -24.08
N LEU A 36 21.64 22.40 -22.98
CA LEU A 36 22.75 21.44 -22.92
C LEU A 36 22.17 20.03 -22.81
N SER A 37 22.81 19.04 -23.43
CA SER A 37 22.35 17.66 -23.31
C SER A 37 23.46 16.66 -23.64
N THR A 38 23.18 15.36 -23.42
CA THR A 38 24.11 14.26 -23.72
C THR A 38 23.44 13.13 -24.48
N GLY A 39 24.19 12.38 -25.25
CA GLY A 39 23.81 11.08 -25.82
C GLY A 39 22.44 11.07 -26.50
N GLY A 40 21.62 10.10 -26.15
CA GLY A 40 20.29 9.90 -26.75
C GLY A 40 19.29 11.03 -26.47
N THR A 41 19.47 11.82 -25.40
CA THR A 41 18.62 13.00 -25.11
C THR A 41 18.98 14.14 -26.08
N ALA A 42 20.26 14.43 -26.27
CA ALA A 42 20.73 15.43 -27.23
C ALA A 42 20.27 15.08 -28.66
N LYS A 43 20.40 13.80 -29.04
CA LYS A 43 19.91 13.31 -30.33
C LYS A 43 18.41 13.57 -30.51
N ALA A 44 17.59 13.22 -29.54
CA ALA A 44 16.13 13.41 -29.63
C ALA A 44 15.74 14.90 -29.78
N ILE A 45 16.40 15.80 -29.04
CA ILE A 45 16.17 17.26 -29.12
C ILE A 45 16.60 17.78 -30.51
N ARG A 46 17.73 17.34 -31.03
CA ARG A 46 18.27 17.74 -32.35
C ARG A 46 17.39 17.21 -33.49
N ASP A 47 16.93 15.95 -33.40
CA ASP A 47 16.02 15.35 -34.39
C ASP A 47 14.65 16.08 -34.44
N ALA A 48 14.25 16.74 -33.35
CA ALA A 48 13.08 17.61 -33.29
C ALA A 48 13.31 19.05 -33.84
N GLY A 49 14.49 19.31 -34.41
CA GLY A 49 14.85 20.61 -35.00
C GLY A 49 15.15 21.71 -33.96
N LEU A 50 15.42 21.36 -32.72
CA LEU A 50 15.71 22.33 -31.66
C LEU A 50 17.23 22.48 -31.45
N PRO A 51 17.71 23.72 -31.17
CA PRO A 51 19.10 23.97 -30.89
C PRO A 51 19.50 23.34 -29.56
N VAL A 52 20.57 22.55 -29.55
CA VAL A 52 21.11 21.92 -28.35
C VAL A 52 22.63 21.77 -28.49
N LYS A 53 23.36 22.13 -27.45
CA LYS A 53 24.82 21.89 -27.35
C LYS A 53 25.04 20.55 -26.68
N ASP A 54 26.03 19.79 -27.17
CA ASP A 54 26.47 18.60 -26.49
C ASP A 54 27.35 18.97 -25.27
N VAL A 55 27.20 18.21 -24.18
CA VAL A 55 28.07 18.40 -23.01
C VAL A 55 29.54 18.18 -23.36
N ALA A 56 29.87 17.28 -24.30
CA ALA A 56 31.22 17.08 -24.78
C ALA A 56 31.80 18.35 -25.40
N ASP A 57 31.02 19.15 -26.14
CA ASP A 57 31.45 20.42 -26.71
C ASP A 57 31.71 21.48 -25.62
N VAL A 58 30.95 21.43 -24.52
CA VAL A 58 31.12 22.37 -23.40
C VAL A 58 32.33 22.00 -22.53
N THR A 59 32.56 20.72 -22.32
CA THR A 59 33.65 20.23 -21.46
C THR A 59 34.97 20.10 -22.19
N GLY A 60 34.96 20.04 -23.53
CA GLY A 60 36.11 19.67 -24.34
C GLY A 60 36.56 18.22 -24.13
N PHE A 61 35.72 17.39 -23.51
CA PHE A 61 36.06 16.02 -23.14
C PHE A 61 35.08 15.03 -23.75
N PRO A 62 35.51 14.03 -24.51
CA PRO A 62 34.61 13.08 -25.15
C PRO A 62 33.94 12.16 -24.12
N GLU A 63 32.77 11.62 -24.49
CA GLU A 63 32.16 10.51 -23.78
C GLU A 63 33.08 9.27 -23.88
N MET A 64 33.30 8.59 -22.75
CA MET A 64 34.20 7.45 -22.64
C MET A 64 33.56 6.26 -21.95
N MET A 65 34.18 5.08 -22.13
CA MET A 65 33.78 3.84 -21.44
C MET A 65 32.29 3.53 -21.65
N ASP A 66 31.85 3.54 -22.92
CA ASP A 66 30.46 3.29 -23.31
C ASP A 66 29.44 4.20 -22.61
N GLY A 67 29.83 5.45 -22.32
CA GLY A 67 28.98 6.44 -21.69
C GLY A 67 28.99 6.48 -20.17
N ARG A 68 29.79 5.63 -19.52
CA ARG A 68 29.91 5.64 -18.05
C ARG A 68 30.52 6.94 -17.51
N VAL A 69 31.35 7.62 -18.31
CA VAL A 69 31.94 8.92 -17.98
C VAL A 69 31.61 9.93 -19.07
N LYS A 70 30.72 10.86 -18.77
CA LYS A 70 30.29 11.94 -19.67
C LYS A 70 29.94 13.24 -18.97
N THR A 71 29.35 13.17 -17.78
CA THR A 71 28.87 14.34 -17.02
C THR A 71 29.64 14.59 -15.73
N LEU A 72 30.51 13.65 -15.32
CA LEU A 72 31.36 13.78 -14.13
C LEU A 72 32.55 14.68 -14.45
N HIS A 73 32.29 15.96 -14.66
CA HIS A 73 33.29 16.95 -15.08
C HIS A 73 33.15 18.25 -14.27
N PRO A 74 34.29 18.93 -13.89
CA PRO A 74 34.24 20.17 -13.13
C PRO A 74 33.38 21.28 -13.78
N LEU A 75 33.38 21.40 -15.11
CA LEU A 75 32.60 22.41 -15.83
C LEU A 75 31.08 22.16 -15.68
N VAL A 76 30.62 20.90 -15.58
CA VAL A 76 29.22 20.55 -15.35
C VAL A 76 28.85 20.76 -13.88
N HIS A 77 29.62 20.13 -12.97
CA HIS A 77 29.29 20.20 -11.53
C HIS A 77 29.55 21.60 -10.96
N GLY A 78 30.56 22.33 -11.44
CA GLY A 78 30.80 23.74 -11.07
C GLY A 78 29.63 24.63 -11.53
N GLY A 79 29.09 24.39 -12.75
CA GLY A 79 27.91 25.09 -13.25
C GLY A 79 26.66 24.89 -12.38
N LEU A 80 26.50 23.68 -11.80
CA LEU A 80 25.40 23.35 -10.86
C LEU A 80 25.65 23.80 -9.42
N LEU A 81 26.92 23.81 -8.96
CA LEU A 81 27.27 24.06 -7.56
C LEU A 81 27.69 25.51 -7.27
N GLY A 82 28.06 26.31 -8.28
CA GLY A 82 28.52 27.67 -8.11
C GLY A 82 27.48 28.56 -7.39
N ARG A 83 27.91 29.22 -6.32
CA ARG A 83 27.08 30.04 -5.46
C ARG A 83 27.01 31.47 -5.98
N ALA A 84 25.83 32.00 -6.17
CA ALA A 84 25.65 33.39 -6.59
C ALA A 84 26.19 34.37 -5.53
N GLY A 85 26.92 35.39 -5.97
CA GLY A 85 27.55 36.40 -5.11
C GLY A 85 28.82 35.94 -4.40
N GLN A 86 29.30 34.73 -4.66
CA GLN A 86 30.49 34.16 -3.99
C GLN A 86 31.50 33.53 -4.92
N ASP A 87 31.07 32.78 -5.93
CA ASP A 87 31.95 31.91 -6.72
C ASP A 87 32.17 32.41 -8.15
N GLU A 88 31.63 33.58 -8.55
CA GLU A 88 31.69 34.10 -9.93
C GLU A 88 33.14 34.29 -10.43
N ALA A 89 34.04 34.76 -9.56
CA ALA A 89 35.42 34.98 -9.93
C ALA A 89 36.12 33.66 -10.31
N VAL A 90 35.98 32.64 -9.46
CA VAL A 90 36.52 31.31 -9.71
C VAL A 90 35.88 30.63 -10.92
N MET A 91 34.55 30.78 -11.05
CA MET A 91 33.85 30.25 -12.24
C MET A 91 34.36 30.89 -13.54
N ALA A 92 34.56 32.22 -13.53
CA ALA A 92 35.07 32.92 -14.69
C ALA A 92 36.52 32.52 -15.01
N GLU A 93 37.39 32.40 -14.01
CA GLU A 93 38.77 31.96 -14.15
C GLU A 93 38.88 30.58 -14.84
N HIS A 94 37.96 29.67 -14.48
CA HIS A 94 37.98 28.31 -15.03
C HIS A 94 37.00 28.08 -16.18
N GLY A 95 36.37 29.12 -16.73
CA GLY A 95 35.43 29.02 -17.85
C GLY A 95 34.13 28.25 -17.49
N ILE A 96 33.77 28.22 -16.21
CA ILE A 96 32.58 27.53 -15.74
C ILE A 96 31.36 28.43 -15.96
N ALA A 97 30.48 28.04 -16.85
CA ALA A 97 29.21 28.73 -17.05
C ALA A 97 28.11 28.13 -16.19
N ALA A 98 27.29 29.00 -15.63
CA ALA A 98 26.20 28.59 -14.73
C ALA A 98 25.14 27.75 -15.44
N ILE A 99 24.58 26.78 -14.72
CA ILE A 99 23.42 25.98 -15.13
C ILE A 99 22.30 26.31 -14.15
N ASP A 100 21.15 26.80 -14.64
CA ASP A 100 20.04 27.30 -13.82
C ASP A 100 18.94 26.26 -13.64
N LEU A 101 18.84 25.30 -14.57
CA LEU A 101 17.87 24.21 -14.54
C LEU A 101 18.55 22.88 -14.91
N LEU A 102 18.36 21.86 -14.10
CA LEU A 102 18.65 20.48 -14.42
C LEU A 102 17.34 19.71 -14.62
N VAL A 103 17.19 19.04 -15.76
CA VAL A 103 16.09 18.10 -16.02
C VAL A 103 16.71 16.73 -16.22
N LEU A 104 16.51 15.84 -15.25
CA LEU A 104 17.18 14.55 -15.24
C LEU A 104 16.31 13.49 -14.57
N ASN A 105 16.02 12.39 -15.27
CA ASN A 105 15.54 11.18 -14.64
C ASN A 105 16.57 10.06 -14.75
N LEU A 106 16.64 9.24 -13.71
CA LEU A 106 17.65 8.18 -13.54
C LEU A 106 17.38 6.99 -14.48
N TYR A 107 18.37 6.15 -14.65
CA TYR A 107 18.20 4.85 -15.32
C TYR A 107 17.15 4.01 -14.61
N PRO A 108 16.39 3.18 -15.35
CA PRO A 108 15.23 2.47 -14.83
C PRO A 108 15.60 1.19 -14.05
N PHE A 109 16.47 1.30 -13.04
CA PHE A 109 16.99 0.17 -12.26
C PHE A 109 15.85 -0.69 -11.71
N GLU A 110 14.87 -0.07 -11.08
CA GLU A 110 13.74 -0.78 -10.46
C GLU A 110 12.91 -1.56 -11.50
N ARG A 111 12.73 -0.99 -12.70
CA ARG A 111 12.01 -1.65 -13.79
C ARG A 111 12.80 -2.82 -14.38
N VAL A 112 14.11 -2.67 -14.55
CA VAL A 112 14.99 -3.71 -15.10
C VAL A 112 15.06 -4.89 -14.13
N THR A 113 15.27 -4.61 -12.83
CA THR A 113 15.40 -5.65 -11.81
C THR A 113 14.07 -6.30 -11.39
N ALA A 114 12.93 -5.74 -11.78
CA ALA A 114 11.63 -6.37 -11.64
C ALA A 114 11.42 -7.54 -12.61
N ASN A 115 12.21 -7.61 -13.70
CA ASN A 115 12.18 -8.77 -14.59
C ASN A 115 12.80 -10.00 -13.91
N ALA A 116 12.10 -11.12 -13.91
CA ALA A 116 12.57 -12.37 -13.30
C ALA A 116 13.86 -12.90 -13.94
N ASP A 117 14.08 -12.62 -15.22
CA ASP A 117 15.26 -13.05 -15.99
C ASP A 117 16.42 -12.05 -15.95
N CYS A 118 16.33 -10.98 -15.13
CA CYS A 118 17.38 -9.98 -15.02
C CYS A 118 18.67 -10.59 -14.50
N THR A 119 19.74 -10.50 -15.30
CA THR A 119 21.07 -10.94 -14.87
C THR A 119 21.69 -9.92 -13.88
N LEU A 120 22.67 -10.36 -13.09
CA LEU A 120 23.41 -9.45 -12.22
C LEU A 120 24.15 -8.37 -13.03
N ALA A 121 24.67 -8.74 -14.21
CA ALA A 121 25.33 -7.80 -15.12
C ALA A 121 24.37 -6.71 -15.62
N ASP A 122 23.15 -7.11 -16.03
CA ASP A 122 22.12 -6.15 -16.46
C ASP A 122 21.73 -5.21 -15.31
N ALA A 123 21.56 -5.74 -14.11
CA ALA A 123 21.27 -4.95 -12.94
C ALA A 123 22.36 -3.91 -12.66
N VAL A 124 23.63 -4.35 -12.65
CA VAL A 124 24.79 -3.48 -12.39
C VAL A 124 24.94 -2.41 -13.48
N GLU A 125 24.74 -2.75 -14.77
CA GLU A 125 24.86 -1.79 -15.87
C GLU A 125 23.74 -0.73 -15.85
N ASN A 126 22.63 -1.00 -15.20
CA ASN A 126 21.55 -0.03 -15.00
C ASN A 126 21.71 0.81 -13.71
N ILE A 127 22.84 0.75 -13.02
CA ILE A 127 23.16 1.65 -11.90
C ILE A 127 23.72 2.96 -12.48
N ASP A 128 22.94 4.03 -12.35
CA ASP A 128 23.33 5.38 -12.79
C ASP A 128 24.26 6.01 -11.76
N ILE A 129 25.45 6.46 -12.20
CA ILE A 129 26.43 7.15 -11.36
C ILE A 129 26.36 8.67 -11.56
N GLY A 130 26.37 9.10 -12.81
CA GLY A 130 26.40 10.52 -13.17
C GLY A 130 25.09 11.25 -12.84
N GLY A 131 23.96 10.57 -13.03
CA GLY A 131 22.64 11.11 -12.73
C GLY A 131 22.45 11.51 -11.27
N PRO A 132 22.62 10.61 -10.30
CA PRO A 132 22.56 10.95 -8.88
C PRO A 132 23.55 12.03 -8.47
N ALA A 133 24.77 12.02 -9.02
CA ALA A 133 25.78 13.05 -8.73
C ALA A 133 25.30 14.44 -9.17
N MET A 134 24.75 14.58 -10.38
CA MET A 134 24.19 15.85 -10.88
C MET A 134 22.96 16.28 -10.10
N LEU A 135 22.00 15.35 -9.81
CA LEU A 135 20.81 15.63 -9.01
C LEU A 135 21.19 16.19 -7.65
N ARG A 136 22.15 15.57 -6.97
CA ARG A 136 22.61 16.01 -5.64
C ARG A 136 23.30 17.37 -5.71
N SER A 137 24.10 17.63 -6.78
CA SER A 137 24.76 18.92 -6.98
C SER A 137 23.74 20.05 -7.19
N ALA A 138 22.77 19.86 -8.08
CA ALA A 138 21.71 20.82 -8.35
C ALA A 138 20.82 21.06 -7.13
N ALA A 139 20.35 19.98 -6.49
CA ALA A 139 19.49 20.03 -5.32
C ALA A 139 20.16 20.74 -4.12
N LYS A 140 21.44 20.49 -3.89
CA LYS A 140 22.22 21.18 -2.83
C LYS A 140 22.25 22.69 -3.05
N ASN A 141 22.27 23.14 -4.30
CA ASN A 141 22.33 24.55 -4.67
C ASN A 141 20.96 25.14 -5.06
N PHE A 142 19.89 24.71 -4.41
CA PHE A 142 18.52 25.16 -4.70
C PHE A 142 18.35 26.70 -4.55
N ALA A 143 19.22 27.34 -3.82
CA ALA A 143 19.26 28.80 -3.77
C ALA A 143 19.36 29.43 -5.17
N ARG A 144 19.93 28.69 -6.13
CA ARG A 144 20.13 29.14 -7.51
C ARG A 144 19.55 28.21 -8.55
N VAL A 145 19.70 26.89 -8.40
CA VAL A 145 19.40 25.88 -9.43
C VAL A 145 18.04 25.23 -9.15
N ALA A 146 17.22 25.09 -10.18
CA ALA A 146 16.05 24.23 -10.17
C ALA A 146 16.42 22.84 -10.70
N VAL A 147 15.74 21.79 -10.19
CA VAL A 147 16.01 20.41 -10.60
C VAL A 147 14.73 19.61 -10.74
N ALA A 148 14.37 19.22 -11.96
CA ALA A 148 13.22 18.35 -12.24
C ALA A 148 13.70 16.91 -12.46
N THR A 149 13.07 15.94 -11.78
CA THR A 149 13.47 14.54 -11.76
C THR A 149 12.48 13.60 -12.41
N ASP A 150 11.26 14.12 -12.73
CA ASP A 150 10.16 13.32 -13.25
C ASP A 150 9.32 14.12 -14.25
N PRO A 151 8.84 13.49 -15.34
CA PRO A 151 7.99 14.16 -16.34
C PRO A 151 6.73 14.82 -15.76
N SER A 152 6.16 14.30 -14.68
CA SER A 152 4.98 14.88 -14.02
C SER A 152 5.21 16.31 -13.50
N GLN A 153 6.46 16.71 -13.28
CA GLN A 153 6.84 18.04 -12.82
C GLN A 153 6.91 19.10 -13.93
N TYR A 154 6.93 18.68 -15.22
CA TYR A 154 7.18 19.60 -16.34
C TYR A 154 6.07 20.62 -16.53
N ALA A 155 4.81 20.20 -16.43
CA ALA A 155 3.68 21.10 -16.62
C ALA A 155 3.67 22.24 -15.58
N GLU A 156 3.88 21.90 -14.32
CA GLU A 156 3.93 22.87 -13.22
C GLU A 156 5.15 23.79 -13.30
N LEU A 157 6.31 23.23 -13.71
CA LEU A 157 7.53 24.01 -13.97
C LEU A 157 7.30 25.05 -15.07
N LEU A 158 6.70 24.66 -16.21
CA LEU A 158 6.39 25.56 -17.32
C LEU A 158 5.37 26.61 -16.92
N ALA A 159 4.33 26.25 -16.19
CA ALA A 159 3.31 27.19 -15.71
C ALA A 159 3.93 28.28 -14.82
N GLU A 160 4.90 27.93 -13.96
CA GLU A 160 5.58 28.92 -13.13
C GLU A 160 6.53 29.82 -13.93
N LEU A 161 7.22 29.28 -14.93
CA LEU A 161 8.04 30.09 -15.86
C LEU A 161 7.18 31.07 -16.66
N ASP A 162 5.98 30.68 -17.07
CA ASP A 162 5.03 31.56 -17.77
C ASP A 162 4.51 32.67 -16.87
N ALA A 163 4.13 32.32 -15.65
CA ALA A 163 3.60 33.29 -14.69
C ALA A 163 4.64 34.32 -14.21
N ASN A 164 5.94 34.02 -14.32
CA ASN A 164 7.03 34.83 -13.76
C ASN A 164 8.06 35.28 -14.80
N ASP A 165 7.65 35.39 -16.07
CA ASP A 165 8.51 35.92 -17.14
C ASP A 165 9.87 35.16 -17.25
N GLY A 166 9.80 33.83 -17.32
CA GLY A 166 10.96 32.95 -17.44
C GLY A 166 11.76 32.75 -16.15
N ARG A 167 11.16 33.02 -14.98
CA ARG A 167 11.81 32.94 -13.67
C ARG A 167 11.15 31.91 -12.78
N LEU A 168 11.92 31.37 -11.84
CA LEU A 168 11.45 30.41 -10.83
C LEU A 168 11.62 30.98 -9.41
N SER A 169 10.60 30.78 -8.57
CA SER A 169 10.63 31.19 -7.16
C SER A 169 11.56 30.33 -6.31
N ALA A 170 12.03 30.85 -5.19
CA ALA A 170 12.80 30.11 -4.20
C ALA A 170 12.00 28.92 -3.65
N ALA A 171 10.70 29.11 -3.42
CA ALA A 171 9.81 28.05 -2.96
C ALA A 171 9.76 26.87 -3.95
N LYS A 172 9.64 27.15 -5.26
CA LYS A 172 9.64 26.11 -6.29
C LYS A 172 10.98 25.39 -6.36
N ARG A 173 12.10 26.12 -6.38
CA ARG A 173 13.44 25.53 -6.38
C ARG A 173 13.65 24.63 -5.17
N PHE A 174 13.21 25.07 -3.98
CA PHE A 174 13.28 24.26 -2.76
C PHE A 174 12.43 22.99 -2.85
N ALA A 175 11.18 23.09 -3.29
CA ALA A 175 10.30 21.93 -3.44
C ALA A 175 10.89 20.89 -4.42
N LEU A 176 11.42 21.34 -5.55
CA LEU A 176 12.10 20.48 -6.51
C LEU A 176 13.40 19.86 -5.94
N SER A 177 14.15 20.61 -5.13
CA SER A 177 15.32 20.07 -4.42
C SER A 177 14.97 18.93 -3.48
N VAL A 178 13.89 19.09 -2.70
CA VAL A 178 13.39 18.01 -1.82
C VAL A 178 13.00 16.78 -2.64
N ALA A 179 12.28 16.98 -3.74
CA ALA A 179 11.90 15.89 -4.64
C ALA A 179 13.12 15.15 -5.21
N ALA A 180 14.17 15.89 -5.59
CA ALA A 180 15.40 15.31 -6.12
C ALA A 180 16.16 14.48 -5.07
N PHE A 181 16.32 14.97 -3.84
CA PHE A 181 16.91 14.17 -2.75
C PHE A 181 16.09 12.93 -2.44
N ASN A 182 14.75 13.04 -2.39
CA ASN A 182 13.89 11.89 -2.20
C ASN A 182 14.06 10.85 -3.32
N ARG A 183 14.12 11.29 -4.59
CA ARG A 183 14.31 10.36 -5.73
C ARG A 183 15.65 9.64 -5.66
N VAL A 184 16.75 10.34 -5.32
CA VAL A 184 18.08 9.73 -5.15
C VAL A 184 18.07 8.72 -4.00
N ALA A 185 17.49 9.07 -2.84
CA ALA A 185 17.39 8.18 -1.70
C ALA A 185 16.59 6.90 -2.03
N GLN A 186 15.49 7.02 -2.77
CA GLN A 186 14.66 5.88 -3.22
C GLN A 186 15.43 4.99 -4.19
N TYR A 187 16.19 5.60 -5.10
CA TYR A 187 17.01 4.89 -6.08
C TYR A 187 18.13 4.07 -5.39
N ASP A 188 18.87 4.70 -4.49
CA ASP A 188 19.92 4.03 -3.72
C ASP A 188 19.36 2.93 -2.81
N ALA A 189 18.17 3.16 -2.22
CA ALA A 189 17.46 2.16 -1.45
C ALA A 189 17.06 0.93 -2.29
N ALA A 190 16.58 1.13 -3.51
CA ALA A 190 16.25 0.04 -4.43
C ALA A 190 17.49 -0.78 -4.81
N ILE A 191 18.60 -0.12 -5.12
CA ILE A 191 19.89 -0.78 -5.41
C ILE A 191 20.37 -1.57 -4.20
N SER A 192 20.36 -0.97 -3.01
CA SER A 192 20.78 -1.60 -1.77
C SER A 192 19.93 -2.83 -1.44
N ASN A 193 18.61 -2.73 -1.54
CA ASN A 193 17.69 -3.85 -1.32
C ASN A 193 17.97 -5.01 -2.29
N TYR A 194 18.15 -4.69 -3.58
CA TYR A 194 18.43 -5.72 -4.59
C TYR A 194 19.76 -6.41 -4.34
N LEU A 195 20.85 -5.65 -4.21
CA LEU A 195 22.20 -6.21 -4.07
C LEU A 195 22.38 -6.96 -2.75
N SER A 196 21.80 -6.47 -1.65
CA SER A 196 21.90 -7.15 -0.34
C SER A 196 21.02 -8.37 -0.21
N ALA A 197 20.12 -8.61 -1.17
CA ALA A 197 19.36 -9.86 -1.28
C ALA A 197 20.09 -10.96 -2.05
N VAL A 198 21.10 -10.62 -2.85
CA VAL A 198 21.86 -11.60 -3.66
C VAL A 198 22.68 -12.52 -2.75
N THR A 199 22.47 -13.83 -2.90
CA THR A 199 23.16 -14.88 -2.12
C THR A 199 24.19 -15.65 -2.93
N ALA A 200 24.09 -15.63 -4.27
CA ALA A 200 25.05 -16.25 -5.19
C ALA A 200 25.14 -15.43 -6.48
N THR A 201 26.35 -15.20 -6.96
CA THR A 201 26.66 -14.35 -8.12
C THR A 201 27.17 -15.13 -9.35
N ASP A 202 27.37 -16.42 -9.20
CA ASP A 202 27.92 -17.33 -10.22
C ASP A 202 26.86 -17.87 -11.20
N ALA A 203 25.58 -17.70 -10.90
CA ALA A 203 24.49 -18.02 -11.79
C ALA A 203 24.20 -16.88 -12.78
N ALA A 204 23.72 -17.20 -13.99
CA ALA A 204 23.33 -16.21 -14.99
C ALA A 204 22.29 -15.22 -14.43
N VAL A 205 21.26 -15.73 -13.73
CA VAL A 205 20.32 -14.94 -12.93
C VAL A 205 20.69 -15.13 -11.47
N PRO A 206 20.92 -14.06 -10.70
CA PRO A 206 21.41 -14.18 -9.33
C PRO A 206 20.33 -14.79 -8.41
N LEU A 207 20.77 -15.70 -7.53
CA LEU A 207 19.90 -16.18 -6.45
C LEU A 207 19.71 -15.08 -5.42
N ARG A 208 18.46 -14.83 -5.03
CA ARG A 208 18.12 -13.79 -4.05
C ARG A 208 17.32 -14.37 -2.89
N THR A 209 17.61 -13.93 -1.68
CA THR A 209 16.77 -14.19 -0.51
C THR A 209 15.53 -13.31 -0.53
N GLU A 210 14.45 -13.76 0.07
CA GLU A 210 13.21 -12.97 0.24
C GLU A 210 13.46 -11.74 1.14
N PHE A 211 14.29 -11.89 2.17
CA PHE A 211 14.62 -10.83 3.12
C PHE A 211 16.05 -10.36 2.90
N PRO A 212 16.28 -9.14 2.34
CA PRO A 212 17.62 -8.62 2.11
C PRO A 212 18.38 -8.38 3.42
N ALA A 213 19.71 -8.44 3.38
CA ALA A 213 20.55 -8.21 4.57
C ALA A 213 20.35 -6.79 5.15
N GLN A 214 20.02 -5.82 4.31
CA GLN A 214 19.58 -4.48 4.71
C GLN A 214 18.25 -4.15 4.03
N MET A 215 17.22 -3.89 4.79
CA MET A 215 15.90 -3.50 4.29
C MET A 215 15.73 -1.99 4.36
N ASN A 216 15.50 -1.38 3.21
CA ASN A 216 15.18 0.05 3.08
C ASN A 216 13.75 0.19 2.58
N SER A 217 12.96 1.02 3.24
CA SER A 217 11.57 1.32 2.86
C SER A 217 11.38 2.83 2.79
N SER A 218 10.70 3.29 1.76
CA SER A 218 10.37 4.70 1.56
C SER A 218 8.87 4.86 1.53
N PHE A 219 8.36 5.79 2.34
CA PHE A 219 6.95 6.10 2.42
C PHE A 219 6.71 7.58 2.14
N VAL A 220 5.59 7.89 1.50
CA VAL A 220 5.15 9.25 1.27
C VAL A 220 4.00 9.60 2.20
N LYS A 221 4.08 10.75 2.86
CA LYS A 221 3.00 11.24 3.72
C LYS A 221 1.77 11.59 2.89
N VAL A 222 0.63 11.00 3.25
CA VAL A 222 -0.67 11.27 2.62
C VAL A 222 -1.38 12.40 3.34
N MET A 223 -1.45 12.31 4.68
CA MET A 223 -2.13 13.31 5.51
C MET A 223 -1.64 13.28 6.96
N ASP A 224 -1.86 14.37 7.66
CA ASP A 224 -1.85 14.40 9.10
C ASP A 224 -3.18 13.85 9.62
N LEU A 225 -3.13 13.12 10.72
CA LEU A 225 -4.30 12.56 11.37
C LEU A 225 -4.69 13.43 12.55
N ARG A 226 -5.96 13.44 12.90
CA ARG A 226 -6.48 14.22 14.01
C ARG A 226 -5.72 13.96 15.32
N TYR A 227 -5.35 12.70 15.58
CA TYR A 227 -4.50 12.21 16.67
C TYR A 227 -4.07 10.76 16.35
N GLY A 228 -3.13 10.21 17.12
CA GLY A 228 -2.73 8.82 17.03
C GLY A 228 -3.79 7.86 17.59
N GLU A 229 -3.39 6.73 18.15
CA GLU A 229 -4.33 5.79 18.79
C GLU A 229 -5.05 6.44 19.97
N ASN A 230 -4.35 7.30 20.72
CA ASN A 230 -4.87 8.05 21.84
C ASN A 230 -4.78 9.57 21.58
N PRO A 231 -5.68 10.40 22.19
CA PRO A 231 -5.76 11.83 21.91
C PRO A 231 -4.49 12.64 22.20
N HIS A 232 -3.61 12.16 23.07
CA HIS A 232 -2.34 12.82 23.39
C HIS A 232 -1.20 12.49 22.40
N GLN A 233 -1.43 11.57 21.46
CA GLN A 233 -0.46 11.15 20.46
C GLN A 233 -0.72 11.86 19.13
N ALA A 234 0.32 12.44 18.53
CA ALA A 234 0.25 12.89 17.14
C ALA A 234 0.29 11.68 16.19
N GLY A 235 -0.38 11.78 15.06
CA GLY A 235 -0.40 10.74 14.04
C GLY A 235 -0.38 11.30 12.64
N ALA A 236 0.14 10.52 11.70
CA ALA A 236 0.10 10.79 10.26
C ALA A 236 -0.04 9.48 9.50
N PHE A 237 -0.66 9.53 8.34
CA PHE A 237 -0.75 8.39 7.43
C PHE A 237 0.28 8.54 6.32
N TYR A 238 1.06 7.50 6.14
CA TYR A 238 2.03 7.34 5.06
C TYR A 238 1.64 6.13 4.23
N ARG A 239 1.94 6.18 2.95
CA ARG A 239 1.76 5.04 2.03
C ARG A 239 3.03 4.74 1.28
N ASP A 240 3.12 3.55 0.71
CA ASP A 240 4.17 3.17 -0.23
C ASP A 240 4.21 4.13 -1.43
N LEU A 241 5.37 4.25 -2.06
CA LEU A 241 5.55 5.07 -3.27
C LEU A 241 4.65 4.62 -4.42
N SER A 242 4.47 3.31 -4.54
CA SER A 242 3.59 2.66 -5.51
C SER A 242 2.59 1.79 -4.75
N PRO A 243 1.50 2.36 -4.22
CA PRO A 243 0.54 1.60 -3.43
C PRO A 243 -0.14 0.54 -4.29
N VAL A 244 -0.32 -0.63 -3.71
CA VAL A 244 -0.93 -1.77 -4.39
C VAL A 244 -2.41 -1.47 -4.65
N ALA A 245 -2.85 -1.65 -5.91
CA ALA A 245 -4.21 -1.38 -6.32
C ALA A 245 -5.23 -2.22 -5.53
N GLY A 246 -6.31 -1.59 -5.08
CA GLY A 246 -7.36 -2.23 -4.31
C GLY A 246 -7.06 -2.38 -2.82
N THR A 247 -5.92 -1.89 -2.29
CA THR A 247 -5.66 -1.80 -0.85
C THR A 247 -6.17 -0.49 -0.26
N LEU A 248 -6.29 -0.42 1.06
CA LEU A 248 -6.71 0.80 1.75
C LEU A 248 -5.84 2.00 1.36
N ALA A 249 -4.56 1.82 1.08
CA ALA A 249 -3.65 2.90 0.69
C ALA A 249 -4.07 3.66 -0.59
N THR A 250 -5.03 3.11 -1.35
CA THR A 250 -5.59 3.73 -2.57
C THR A 250 -6.94 4.40 -2.38
N PHE A 251 -7.40 4.56 -1.13
CA PHE A 251 -8.70 5.16 -0.86
C PHE A 251 -8.83 6.61 -1.35
N GLN A 252 -10.05 6.97 -1.68
CA GLN A 252 -10.48 8.35 -1.85
C GLN A 252 -11.56 8.66 -0.81
N GLN A 253 -11.32 9.65 0.02
CA GLN A 253 -12.35 10.16 0.94
C GLN A 253 -13.29 11.10 0.18
N LEU A 254 -14.56 10.71 0.07
CA LEU A 254 -15.59 11.46 -0.65
C LEU A 254 -16.32 12.46 0.25
N GLN A 255 -16.37 12.17 1.56
CA GLN A 255 -17.08 12.96 2.55
C GLN A 255 -16.54 12.70 3.96
N GLY A 256 -16.86 13.59 4.89
CA GLY A 256 -16.72 13.39 6.33
C GLY A 256 -15.58 14.17 6.97
N LYS A 257 -15.47 14.00 8.28
CA LYS A 257 -14.38 14.58 9.08
C LYS A 257 -13.04 13.95 8.72
N GLU A 258 -11.95 14.57 9.19
CA GLU A 258 -10.61 13.99 9.13
C GLU A 258 -10.59 12.58 9.72
N LEU A 259 -9.82 11.70 9.08
CA LEU A 259 -9.60 10.34 9.56
C LEU A 259 -8.70 10.36 10.79
N SER A 260 -8.97 9.50 11.76
CA SER A 260 -8.09 9.19 12.87
C SER A 260 -7.26 7.95 12.60
N TYR A 261 -6.24 7.73 13.41
CA TYR A 261 -5.43 6.52 13.40
C TYR A 261 -6.30 5.26 13.49
N ASN A 262 -7.23 5.24 14.47
CA ASN A 262 -8.14 4.11 14.67
C ASN A 262 -9.11 3.92 13.48
N ASN A 263 -9.58 5.00 12.85
CA ASN A 263 -10.41 4.86 11.65
C ASN A 263 -9.69 4.13 10.52
N LEU A 264 -8.39 4.43 10.29
CA LEU A 264 -7.62 3.77 9.25
C LEU A 264 -7.32 2.31 9.60
N ALA A 265 -6.95 2.01 10.86
CA ALA A 265 -6.67 0.66 11.31
C ALA A 265 -7.92 -0.25 11.23
N ASP A 266 -9.07 0.27 11.67
CA ASP A 266 -10.35 -0.46 11.58
C ASP A 266 -10.83 -0.58 10.13
N ALA A 267 -10.63 0.46 9.30
CA ALA A 267 -10.96 0.46 7.87
C ALA A 267 -10.17 -0.60 7.10
N ASP A 268 -8.87 -0.74 7.39
CA ASP A 268 -8.02 -1.77 6.79
C ASP A 268 -8.54 -3.18 7.13
N ALA A 269 -8.83 -3.42 8.40
CA ALA A 269 -9.38 -4.72 8.85
C ALA A 269 -10.73 -5.04 8.18
N ALA A 270 -11.61 -4.04 8.03
CA ALA A 270 -12.91 -4.23 7.39
C ALA A 270 -12.76 -4.48 5.88
N TRP A 271 -11.92 -3.69 5.21
CA TRP A 271 -11.71 -3.77 3.78
C TRP A 271 -11.03 -5.08 3.37
N GLU A 272 -9.95 -5.45 4.04
CA GLU A 272 -9.25 -6.70 3.73
C GLU A 272 -10.11 -7.95 4.01
N CYS A 273 -11.01 -7.90 5.00
CA CYS A 273 -11.96 -8.97 5.26
C CYS A 273 -13.04 -9.05 4.16
N VAL A 274 -13.66 -7.93 3.78
CA VAL A 274 -14.77 -7.95 2.80
C VAL A 274 -14.29 -8.34 1.39
N ARG A 275 -13.03 -8.07 1.04
CA ARG A 275 -12.39 -8.48 -0.22
C ARG A 275 -12.21 -10.00 -0.38
N GLN A 276 -12.43 -10.78 0.67
CA GLN A 276 -12.33 -12.24 0.59
C GLN A 276 -13.54 -12.89 -0.09
N PHE A 277 -14.61 -12.14 -0.31
CA PHE A 277 -15.87 -12.65 -0.82
C PHE A 277 -16.15 -12.14 -2.24
N ASP A 278 -16.58 -13.05 -3.13
CA ASP A 278 -16.97 -12.70 -4.50
C ASP A 278 -18.43 -12.24 -4.60
N ALA A 279 -19.34 -12.86 -3.83
CA ALA A 279 -20.74 -12.47 -3.73
C ALA A 279 -20.92 -11.19 -2.90
N PRO A 280 -22.05 -10.47 -3.01
CA PRO A 280 -22.30 -9.27 -2.21
C PRO A 280 -22.11 -9.54 -0.72
N ALA A 281 -21.18 -8.83 -0.09
CA ALA A 281 -20.81 -9.04 1.31
C ALA A 281 -20.75 -7.72 2.08
N CYS A 282 -21.05 -7.82 3.37
CA CYS A 282 -20.91 -6.74 4.34
C CYS A 282 -20.05 -7.21 5.52
N VAL A 283 -19.07 -6.39 5.90
CA VAL A 283 -18.24 -6.57 7.09
C VAL A 283 -18.38 -5.35 7.99
N ILE A 284 -18.70 -5.59 9.25
CA ILE A 284 -18.76 -4.56 10.29
C ILE A 284 -17.61 -4.82 11.26
N VAL A 285 -16.76 -3.82 11.44
CA VAL A 285 -15.57 -3.89 12.30
C VAL A 285 -15.68 -2.92 13.46
N LYS A 286 -15.23 -3.37 14.61
CA LYS A 286 -15.01 -2.55 15.80
C LYS A 286 -13.71 -2.97 16.46
N HIS A 287 -12.80 -1.99 16.70
CA HIS A 287 -11.48 -2.22 17.30
C HIS A 287 -10.68 -3.31 16.57
N ALA A 288 -10.57 -3.12 15.24
CA ALA A 288 -9.87 -4.02 14.31
C ALA A 288 -10.34 -5.49 14.34
N ASN A 289 -11.55 -5.77 14.86
CA ASN A 289 -12.15 -7.10 14.81
C ASN A 289 -13.49 -7.06 14.07
N PRO A 290 -13.76 -7.99 13.15
CA PRO A 290 -15.10 -8.22 12.64
C PRO A 290 -16.06 -8.57 13.79
N CYS A 291 -17.11 -7.78 13.97
CA CYS A 291 -18.20 -8.07 14.90
C CYS A 291 -19.46 -8.60 14.20
N GLY A 292 -19.54 -8.43 12.89
CA GLY A 292 -20.59 -9.01 12.06
C GLY A 292 -20.13 -9.08 10.60
N VAL A 293 -20.29 -10.26 9.99
CA VAL A 293 -19.95 -10.51 8.59
C VAL A 293 -21.06 -11.34 7.95
N ALA A 294 -21.46 -10.98 6.74
CA ALA A 294 -22.40 -11.78 5.98
C ALA A 294 -22.22 -11.62 4.47
N VAL A 295 -22.59 -12.67 3.75
CA VAL A 295 -22.83 -12.68 2.31
C VAL A 295 -24.34 -12.75 2.09
N GLY A 296 -24.87 -11.89 1.24
CA GLY A 296 -26.30 -11.79 0.99
C GLY A 296 -26.65 -11.79 -0.50
N ALA A 297 -27.95 -11.75 -0.80
CA ALA A 297 -28.45 -11.61 -2.16
C ALA A 297 -28.12 -10.25 -2.79
N GLY A 298 -27.86 -9.24 -1.95
CA GLY A 298 -27.44 -7.89 -2.30
C GLY A 298 -26.87 -7.18 -1.08
N ASN A 299 -26.43 -5.90 -1.24
CA ASN A 299 -25.81 -5.16 -0.16
C ASN A 299 -26.74 -4.98 1.06
N GLY A 300 -28.01 -4.69 0.83
CA GLY A 300 -28.99 -4.52 1.91
C GLY A 300 -29.18 -5.79 2.74
N ASP A 301 -29.32 -6.94 2.10
CA ASP A 301 -29.44 -8.24 2.76
C ASP A 301 -28.15 -8.59 3.52
N ALA A 302 -26.99 -8.42 2.90
CA ALA A 302 -25.70 -8.63 3.55
C ALA A 302 -25.52 -7.75 4.80
N TYR A 303 -25.96 -6.48 4.75
CA TYR A 303 -25.92 -5.59 5.90
C TYR A 303 -26.85 -6.04 7.03
N GLU A 304 -28.10 -6.38 6.71
CA GLU A 304 -29.06 -6.84 7.72
C GLU A 304 -28.54 -8.07 8.47
N LEU A 305 -28.01 -9.04 7.74
CA LEU A 305 -27.44 -10.26 8.29
C LEU A 305 -26.18 -10.01 9.13
N ALA A 306 -25.27 -9.16 8.65
CA ALA A 306 -24.06 -8.79 9.38
C ALA A 306 -24.35 -8.01 10.66
N TYR A 307 -25.26 -7.01 10.57
CA TYR A 307 -25.67 -6.20 11.71
C TYR A 307 -26.32 -7.03 12.81
N ALA A 308 -27.12 -8.02 12.44
CA ALA A 308 -27.81 -8.89 13.40
C ALA A 308 -26.86 -9.74 14.27
N THR A 309 -25.59 -9.90 13.88
CA THR A 309 -24.60 -10.69 14.66
C THR A 309 -24.28 -10.03 16.00
N ASP A 310 -24.05 -8.71 16.02
CA ASP A 310 -23.69 -7.96 17.23
C ASP A 310 -24.08 -6.48 17.06
N PRO A 311 -25.38 -6.15 17.18
CA PRO A 311 -25.87 -4.77 17.00
C PRO A 311 -25.22 -3.77 17.99
N THR A 312 -24.87 -4.25 19.18
CA THR A 312 -24.26 -3.42 20.22
C THR A 312 -22.86 -2.97 19.82
N SER A 313 -22.01 -3.90 19.35
CA SER A 313 -20.65 -3.58 18.88
C SER A 313 -20.66 -2.84 17.53
N ALA A 314 -21.68 -3.01 16.71
CA ALA A 314 -21.81 -2.32 15.42
C ALA A 314 -21.94 -0.80 15.56
N PHE A 315 -22.44 -0.31 16.69
CA PHE A 315 -22.59 1.14 16.94
C PHE A 315 -21.24 1.87 16.91
N GLY A 316 -21.11 2.85 16.03
CA GLY A 316 -19.84 3.59 15.82
C GLY A 316 -18.75 2.72 15.18
N GLY A 317 -19.12 1.64 14.51
CA GLY A 317 -18.21 0.77 13.77
C GLY A 317 -17.88 1.28 12.37
N ILE A 318 -17.02 0.53 11.71
CA ILE A 318 -16.66 0.67 10.30
C ILE A 318 -17.44 -0.36 9.51
N ILE A 319 -18.07 0.05 8.41
CA ILE A 319 -18.86 -0.84 7.56
C ILE A 319 -18.26 -0.86 6.17
N ALA A 320 -17.92 -2.04 5.68
CA ALA A 320 -17.32 -2.24 4.36
C ALA A 320 -18.16 -3.18 3.49
N PHE A 321 -18.26 -2.84 2.20
CA PHE A 321 -18.92 -3.62 1.16
C PHE A 321 -17.96 -3.92 0.02
N ASN A 322 -18.10 -5.08 -0.63
CA ASN A 322 -17.34 -5.45 -1.82
C ASN A 322 -18.07 -5.18 -3.14
N LYS A 323 -19.26 -4.59 -3.12
CA LYS A 323 -20.02 -4.15 -4.30
C LYS A 323 -20.36 -2.67 -4.19
N PRO A 324 -20.60 -1.97 -5.32
CA PRO A 324 -21.05 -0.58 -5.29
C PRO A 324 -22.27 -0.40 -4.41
N LEU A 325 -22.27 0.62 -3.55
CA LEU A 325 -23.33 0.82 -2.56
C LEU A 325 -24.47 1.65 -3.12
N ASP A 326 -25.69 1.12 -3.00
CA ASP A 326 -26.93 1.72 -3.44
C ASP A 326 -27.52 2.68 -2.41
N ALA A 327 -28.46 3.54 -2.87
CA ALA A 327 -29.10 4.56 -2.04
C ALA A 327 -30.00 3.96 -0.94
N ALA A 328 -30.69 2.86 -1.22
CA ALA A 328 -31.59 2.22 -0.26
C ALA A 328 -30.82 1.64 0.92
N THR A 329 -29.76 0.91 0.63
CA THR A 329 -28.86 0.34 1.65
C THR A 329 -28.19 1.45 2.47
N THR A 330 -27.67 2.50 1.81
CA THR A 330 -27.07 3.66 2.50
C THR A 330 -28.03 4.31 3.47
N LYS A 331 -29.31 4.47 3.06
CA LYS A 331 -30.35 5.04 3.91
C LYS A 331 -30.61 4.17 5.13
N VAL A 332 -30.77 2.87 4.95
CA VAL A 332 -31.01 1.92 6.06
C VAL A 332 -29.88 1.99 7.09
N ILE A 333 -28.63 1.97 6.64
CA ILE A 333 -27.45 2.02 7.52
C ILE A 333 -27.45 3.32 8.34
N LEU A 334 -27.54 4.47 7.67
CA LEU A 334 -27.35 5.79 8.29
C LEU A 334 -28.54 6.25 9.15
N ASP A 335 -29.73 5.67 8.93
CA ASP A 335 -30.90 5.90 9.79
C ASP A 335 -30.87 5.00 11.03
N ARG A 336 -30.33 3.79 10.91
CA ARG A 336 -30.33 2.79 11.99
C ARG A 336 -29.29 3.05 13.05
N GLN A 337 -28.05 3.39 12.66
CA GLN A 337 -26.95 3.46 13.61
C GLN A 337 -25.98 4.62 13.32
N PHE A 338 -25.22 4.99 14.33
CA PHE A 338 -24.05 5.82 14.13
C PHE A 338 -22.94 5.01 13.45
N VAL A 339 -22.36 5.58 12.38
CA VAL A 339 -21.27 4.99 11.58
C VAL A 339 -20.09 5.94 11.57
N GLU A 340 -18.91 5.46 11.89
CA GLU A 340 -17.67 6.24 11.80
C GLU A 340 -17.16 6.31 10.37
N VAL A 341 -17.08 5.16 9.68
CA VAL A 341 -16.60 5.05 8.31
C VAL A 341 -17.46 4.08 7.52
N LEU A 342 -17.83 4.47 6.31
CA LEU A 342 -18.51 3.64 5.32
C LEU A 342 -17.57 3.45 4.12
N ILE A 343 -17.37 2.19 3.70
CA ILE A 343 -16.41 1.82 2.66
C ILE A 343 -17.11 1.00 1.58
N ALA A 344 -16.93 1.37 0.33
CA ALA A 344 -17.36 0.59 -0.82
C ALA A 344 -16.44 0.81 -2.03
N PRO A 345 -16.45 -0.10 -3.04
CA PRO A 345 -15.67 0.09 -4.26
C PRO A 345 -16.15 1.29 -5.09
N ASP A 346 -17.45 1.59 -5.02
CA ASP A 346 -18.07 2.78 -5.60
C ASP A 346 -19.43 3.04 -4.93
N TYR A 347 -20.10 4.14 -5.28
CA TYR A 347 -21.37 4.57 -4.74
C TYR A 347 -22.29 5.06 -5.85
N GLU A 348 -23.57 4.73 -5.77
CA GLU A 348 -24.58 5.40 -6.57
C GLU A 348 -24.65 6.91 -6.24
N PRO A 349 -24.89 7.81 -7.19
CA PRO A 349 -25.00 9.24 -6.90
C PRO A 349 -26.03 9.55 -5.79
N ALA A 350 -27.19 8.90 -5.81
CA ALA A 350 -28.22 9.08 -4.78
C ALA A 350 -27.80 8.55 -3.40
N ALA A 351 -26.88 7.57 -3.32
CA ALA A 351 -26.27 7.12 -2.06
C ALA A 351 -25.40 8.21 -1.44
N LEU A 352 -24.57 8.89 -2.25
CA LEU A 352 -23.75 10.02 -1.80
C LEU A 352 -24.61 11.21 -1.37
N GLU A 353 -25.68 11.55 -2.12
CA GLU A 353 -26.62 12.58 -1.74
C GLU A 353 -27.28 12.28 -0.38
N TYR A 354 -27.60 11.00 -0.12
CA TYR A 354 -28.15 10.62 1.18
C TYR A 354 -27.11 10.74 2.29
N ALA A 355 -25.86 10.31 2.04
CA ALA A 355 -24.79 10.38 3.00
C ALA A 355 -24.48 11.84 3.44
N GLN A 356 -24.68 12.83 2.56
CA GLN A 356 -24.50 14.25 2.88
C GLN A 356 -25.36 14.72 4.05
N LYS A 357 -26.51 14.09 4.31
CA LYS A 357 -27.36 14.38 5.48
C LYS A 357 -26.69 14.04 6.81
N LYS A 358 -25.65 13.21 6.77
CA LYS A 358 -24.82 12.80 7.90
C LYS A 358 -23.37 13.24 7.68
N ALA A 359 -23.15 14.54 7.57
CA ALA A 359 -21.88 15.16 7.15
C ALA A 359 -20.63 14.69 7.90
N ASN A 360 -20.79 14.15 9.11
CA ASN A 360 -19.67 13.66 9.93
C ASN A 360 -19.20 12.25 9.57
N VAL A 361 -20.02 11.46 8.87
CA VAL A 361 -19.67 10.10 8.44
C VAL A 361 -18.59 10.18 7.37
N ARG A 362 -17.52 9.43 7.54
CA ARG A 362 -16.47 9.34 6.55
C ARG A 362 -16.86 8.31 5.50
N VAL A 363 -16.94 8.75 4.25
CA VAL A 363 -17.27 7.90 3.10
C VAL A 363 -16.00 7.69 2.29
N LEU A 364 -15.55 6.45 2.23
CA LEU A 364 -14.33 6.06 1.51
C LEU A 364 -14.67 5.22 0.28
N ARG A 365 -14.12 5.60 -0.86
CA ARG A 365 -14.14 4.81 -2.07
C ARG A 365 -12.80 4.13 -2.25
N ILE A 366 -12.80 2.80 -2.43
CA ILE A 366 -11.60 2.02 -2.71
C ILE A 366 -11.94 1.09 -3.89
N PRO A 367 -11.51 1.43 -5.11
CA PRO A 367 -11.76 0.54 -6.26
C PRO A 367 -11.23 -0.86 -6.00
N LEU A 368 -11.99 -1.88 -6.34
CA LEU A 368 -11.55 -3.26 -6.21
C LEU A 368 -10.31 -3.51 -7.07
N GLY A 369 -9.42 -4.34 -6.57
CA GLY A 369 -8.23 -4.80 -7.27
C GLY A 369 -7.73 -6.10 -6.65
N GLU A 370 -7.01 -6.90 -7.41
CA GLU A 370 -6.48 -8.19 -6.96
C GLU A 370 -5.19 -8.08 -6.14
N GLY A 371 -4.62 -6.88 -6.10
CA GLY A 371 -3.35 -6.64 -5.41
C GLY A 371 -3.42 -6.92 -3.91
N ARG A 372 -2.32 -7.46 -3.38
CA ARG A 372 -2.12 -7.74 -1.95
C ARG A 372 -0.76 -7.22 -1.54
N ASN A 373 -0.60 -6.87 -0.27
CA ASN A 373 0.70 -6.56 0.28
C ASN A 373 1.60 -7.80 0.22
N ASN A 374 2.89 -7.61 -0.02
CA ASN A 374 3.87 -8.70 0.01
C ASN A 374 4.29 -9.03 1.43
N TYR A 375 4.37 -8.00 2.28
CA TYR A 375 4.89 -8.12 3.65
C TYR A 375 3.94 -7.50 4.67
N ASP A 376 3.91 -8.10 5.86
CA ASP A 376 3.40 -7.51 7.08
C ASP A 376 4.57 -7.13 7.98
N THR A 377 4.45 -5.99 8.66
CA THR A 377 5.50 -5.46 9.54
C THR A 377 4.97 -5.09 10.91
N LYS A 378 5.76 -5.36 11.95
CA LYS A 378 5.43 -4.98 13.33
C LYS A 378 6.65 -4.38 14.04
N ARG A 379 6.51 -3.16 14.56
CA ARG A 379 7.56 -2.56 15.39
C ARG A 379 7.65 -3.26 16.74
N ILE A 380 8.88 -3.62 17.14
CA ILE A 380 9.19 -4.19 18.45
C ILE A 380 10.43 -3.50 19.02
N GLY A 381 10.27 -2.75 20.09
CA GLY A 381 11.38 -1.97 20.64
C GLY A 381 12.03 -1.11 19.54
N SER A 382 13.35 -1.27 19.35
CA SER A 382 14.11 -0.61 18.27
C SER A 382 14.19 -1.44 16.99
N GLY A 383 13.53 -2.60 16.93
CA GLY A 383 13.53 -3.52 15.79
C GLY A 383 12.26 -3.48 14.95
N LEU A 384 12.27 -4.24 13.88
CA LEU A 384 11.14 -4.47 13.00
C LEU A 384 11.04 -5.98 12.72
N LEU A 385 9.88 -6.56 13.03
CA LEU A 385 9.52 -7.88 12.51
C LEU A 385 8.94 -7.70 11.12
N VAL A 386 9.39 -8.52 10.20
CA VAL A 386 8.91 -8.57 8.81
C VAL A 386 8.57 -10.02 8.49
N GLN A 387 7.43 -10.26 7.89
CA GLN A 387 7.01 -11.56 7.39
C GLN A 387 6.32 -11.41 6.05
N SER A 388 6.26 -12.49 5.26
CA SER A 388 5.37 -12.53 4.09
C SER A 388 3.93 -12.35 4.56
N ALA A 389 3.16 -11.55 3.84
CA ALA A 389 1.75 -11.32 4.19
C ALA A 389 0.94 -12.63 4.05
N ASP A 390 -0.01 -12.83 4.96
CA ASP A 390 -0.93 -13.97 4.89
C ASP A 390 -1.96 -13.78 3.77
N ASN A 391 -1.54 -14.04 2.54
CA ASN A 391 -2.38 -13.93 1.35
C ASN A 391 -3.08 -15.25 0.97
N ARG A 392 -2.91 -16.31 1.78
CA ARG A 392 -3.47 -17.61 1.47
C ARG A 392 -4.97 -17.67 1.74
N GLY A 393 -5.75 -17.96 0.71
CA GLY A 393 -7.14 -18.43 0.83
C GLY A 393 -7.19 -19.95 1.01
N MET A 394 -8.41 -20.49 1.20
CA MET A 394 -8.66 -21.94 1.33
C MET A 394 -9.77 -22.34 0.38
N ARG A 395 -9.57 -23.41 -0.40
CA ARG A 395 -10.57 -23.98 -1.27
C ARG A 395 -11.08 -25.30 -0.71
N ARG A 396 -12.24 -25.70 -1.20
CA ARG A 396 -12.92 -26.94 -0.79
C ARG A 396 -12.05 -28.18 -0.99
N ASP A 397 -11.33 -28.26 -2.11
CA ASP A 397 -10.48 -29.40 -2.50
C ASP A 397 -9.19 -29.50 -1.68
N GLU A 398 -8.85 -28.47 -0.91
CA GLU A 398 -7.70 -28.45 0.00
C GLU A 398 -8.06 -28.93 1.43
N LEU A 399 -9.37 -29.09 1.71
CA LEU A 399 -9.83 -29.52 3.04
C LEU A 399 -9.76 -31.06 3.19
N THR A 400 -9.26 -31.50 4.33
CA THR A 400 -9.24 -32.94 4.70
C THR A 400 -10.32 -33.22 5.73
N VAL A 401 -11.28 -34.08 5.39
CA VAL A 401 -12.25 -34.60 6.36
C VAL A 401 -11.55 -35.61 7.26
N VAL A 402 -11.55 -35.36 8.58
CA VAL A 402 -10.83 -36.18 9.57
C VAL A 402 -11.75 -36.92 10.52
N SER A 403 -13.01 -36.52 10.66
CA SER A 403 -14.04 -37.23 11.44
C SER A 403 -14.75 -38.29 10.62
N LYS A 404 -15.43 -39.22 11.32
CA LYS A 404 -16.30 -40.25 10.66
C LYS A 404 -17.45 -39.61 9.88
N LEU A 405 -18.06 -38.57 10.44
CA LEU A 405 -19.10 -37.81 9.77
C LEU A 405 -18.46 -36.78 8.85
N ALA A 406 -18.81 -36.77 7.56
CA ALA A 406 -18.41 -35.74 6.64
C ALA A 406 -19.39 -34.55 6.71
N PRO A 407 -18.91 -33.28 6.53
CA PRO A 407 -19.82 -32.14 6.41
C PRO A 407 -20.73 -32.26 5.18
N THR A 408 -21.94 -31.78 5.28
CA THR A 408 -22.83 -31.59 4.12
C THR A 408 -22.30 -30.46 3.23
N GLU A 409 -22.78 -30.35 1.98
CA GLU A 409 -22.39 -29.26 1.07
C GLU A 409 -22.65 -27.88 1.67
N LYS A 410 -23.79 -27.72 2.35
CA LYS A 410 -24.12 -26.49 3.06
C LYS A 410 -23.12 -26.19 4.18
N GLN A 411 -22.79 -27.20 4.98
CA GLN A 411 -21.78 -27.03 6.04
C GLN A 411 -20.39 -26.70 5.49
N PHE A 412 -20.00 -27.27 4.35
CA PHE A 412 -18.74 -26.88 3.72
C PHE A 412 -18.71 -25.41 3.30
N THR A 413 -19.81 -24.90 2.73
CA THR A 413 -19.95 -23.48 2.40
C THR A 413 -19.82 -22.60 3.64
N ASP A 414 -20.54 -22.93 4.72
CA ASP A 414 -20.51 -22.20 5.98
C ASP A 414 -19.12 -22.30 6.67
N LEU A 415 -18.44 -23.46 6.59
CA LEU A 415 -17.08 -23.65 7.13
C LEU A 415 -16.06 -22.78 6.41
N LEU A 416 -16.08 -22.72 5.08
CA LEU A 416 -15.18 -21.86 4.30
C LEU A 416 -15.45 -20.38 4.54
N PHE A 417 -16.73 -19.99 4.66
CA PHE A 417 -17.11 -18.64 5.07
C PHE A 417 -16.55 -18.31 6.46
N ALA A 418 -16.81 -19.16 7.46
CA ALA A 418 -16.32 -18.96 8.82
C ALA A 418 -14.79 -18.90 8.89
N TRP A 419 -14.09 -19.72 8.09
CA TRP A 419 -12.64 -19.74 7.98
C TRP A 419 -12.11 -18.42 7.42
N SER A 420 -12.71 -17.90 6.35
CA SER A 420 -12.37 -16.62 5.76
C SER A 420 -12.54 -15.46 6.75
N VAL A 421 -13.57 -15.50 7.60
CA VAL A 421 -13.79 -14.50 8.67
C VAL A 421 -12.75 -14.68 9.79
N ALA A 422 -12.50 -15.91 10.24
CA ALA A 422 -11.58 -16.19 11.36
C ALA A 422 -10.16 -15.67 11.11
N LYS A 423 -9.70 -15.66 9.87
CA LYS A 423 -8.44 -15.06 9.43
C LYS A 423 -8.28 -13.58 9.84
N PHE A 424 -9.38 -12.84 9.95
CA PHE A 424 -9.38 -11.40 10.29
C PHE A 424 -9.75 -11.11 11.74
N VAL A 425 -10.02 -12.13 12.54
CA VAL A 425 -10.32 -12.01 13.96
C VAL A 425 -9.02 -12.16 14.77
N LYS A 426 -8.82 -11.30 15.76
CA LYS A 426 -7.65 -11.37 16.66
C LYS A 426 -7.61 -12.69 17.42
N SER A 427 -6.43 -13.30 17.44
CA SER A 427 -6.18 -14.61 18.10
C SER A 427 -6.32 -14.52 19.64
N ASN A 428 -6.77 -15.57 20.35
CA ASN A 428 -7.38 -16.75 19.78
C ASN A 428 -8.75 -16.42 19.21
N ALA A 429 -9.03 -16.83 17.97
CA ALA A 429 -10.27 -16.53 17.27
C ALA A 429 -11.18 -17.76 17.18
N ILE A 430 -12.46 -17.56 17.53
CA ILE A 430 -13.55 -18.52 17.28
C ILE A 430 -14.66 -17.78 16.57
N VAL A 431 -15.13 -18.34 15.44
CA VAL A 431 -16.23 -17.82 14.66
C VAL A 431 -17.30 -18.89 14.51
N TYR A 432 -18.51 -18.59 14.98
CA TYR A 432 -19.71 -19.39 14.71
C TYR A 432 -20.41 -18.81 13.48
N ALA A 433 -20.75 -19.67 12.53
CA ALA A 433 -21.40 -19.24 11.29
C ALA A 433 -22.51 -20.22 10.87
N LYS A 434 -23.49 -19.69 10.15
CA LYS A 434 -24.60 -20.43 9.56
C LYS A 434 -25.22 -19.59 8.45
N ASP A 435 -25.56 -20.23 7.33
CA ASP A 435 -26.21 -19.57 6.21
C ASP A 435 -25.41 -18.35 5.67
N ASN A 436 -24.07 -18.52 5.51
CA ASN A 436 -23.14 -17.49 5.06
C ASN A 436 -23.16 -16.19 5.90
N ARG A 437 -23.45 -16.28 7.19
CA ARG A 437 -23.33 -15.17 8.14
C ARG A 437 -22.69 -15.61 9.44
N THR A 438 -22.07 -14.69 10.13
CA THR A 438 -21.61 -14.91 11.50
C THR A 438 -22.81 -15.00 12.44
N ILE A 439 -22.74 -15.92 13.40
CA ILE A 439 -23.71 -16.09 14.49
C ILE A 439 -23.12 -15.56 15.79
N GLY A 440 -21.81 -15.67 15.96
CA GLY A 440 -21.07 -15.13 17.09
C GLY A 440 -19.58 -15.14 16.84
N VAL A 441 -18.88 -14.13 17.34
CA VAL A 441 -17.44 -13.97 17.19
C VAL A 441 -16.79 -13.79 18.56
N GLY A 442 -15.83 -14.67 18.87
CA GLY A 442 -14.96 -14.55 20.04
C GLY A 442 -13.54 -14.22 19.60
N ALA A 443 -13.04 -13.04 20.00
CA ALA A 443 -11.78 -12.49 19.56
C ALA A 443 -10.84 -12.18 20.73
N GLY A 444 -9.53 -12.27 20.48
CA GLY A 444 -8.48 -11.69 21.35
C GLY A 444 -8.36 -12.29 22.74
N GLN A 445 -8.74 -13.56 22.92
CA GLN A 445 -8.64 -14.21 24.22
C GLN A 445 -7.40 -15.09 24.36
N MET A 446 -6.86 -15.17 25.58
CA MET A 446 -5.71 -16.01 25.89
C MET A 446 -6.07 -17.52 25.86
N SER A 447 -7.36 -17.85 25.88
CA SER A 447 -7.85 -19.23 25.80
C SER A 447 -8.94 -19.37 24.75
N ARG A 448 -8.82 -20.41 23.92
CA ARG A 448 -9.77 -20.73 22.84
C ARG A 448 -11.18 -21.07 23.39
N VAL A 449 -11.22 -21.71 24.56
CA VAL A 449 -12.47 -22.01 25.27
C VAL A 449 -13.20 -20.71 25.65
N TYR A 450 -12.48 -19.69 26.10
CA TYR A 450 -13.10 -18.40 26.42
C TYR A 450 -13.59 -17.68 25.16
N SER A 451 -12.85 -17.74 24.04
CA SER A 451 -13.33 -17.21 22.77
C SER A 451 -14.63 -17.90 22.33
N ALA A 452 -14.73 -19.22 22.47
CA ALA A 452 -15.94 -19.96 22.16
C ALA A 452 -17.13 -19.54 23.07
N ARG A 453 -16.87 -19.35 24.37
CA ARG A 453 -17.89 -18.85 25.32
C ARG A 453 -18.38 -17.45 24.95
N ILE A 454 -17.46 -16.54 24.63
CA ILE A 454 -17.79 -15.17 24.20
C ILE A 454 -18.64 -15.19 22.93
N ALA A 455 -18.27 -16.00 21.94
CA ALA A 455 -19.07 -16.16 20.72
C ALA A 455 -20.50 -16.62 21.03
N GLY A 456 -20.65 -17.59 21.95
CA GLY A 456 -21.97 -18.07 22.40
C GLY A 456 -22.77 -17.02 23.16
N ILE A 457 -22.13 -16.28 24.09
CA ILE A 457 -22.78 -15.19 24.84
C ILE A 457 -23.29 -14.10 23.88
N LYS A 458 -22.46 -13.65 22.95
CA LYS A 458 -22.84 -12.63 21.97
C LYS A 458 -23.99 -13.10 21.07
N ALA A 459 -23.99 -14.37 20.66
CA ALA A 459 -25.09 -14.95 19.91
C ALA A 459 -26.40 -14.90 20.71
N ALA A 460 -26.35 -15.29 21.99
CA ALA A 460 -27.51 -15.26 22.87
C ALA A 460 -28.04 -13.83 23.10
N ASP A 461 -27.14 -12.87 23.35
CA ASP A 461 -27.47 -11.45 23.52
C ASP A 461 -28.15 -10.86 22.26
N ALA A 462 -27.76 -11.32 21.08
CA ALA A 462 -28.37 -10.96 19.79
C ALA A 462 -29.61 -11.80 19.43
N ASN A 463 -30.06 -12.71 20.31
CA ASN A 463 -31.15 -13.66 20.05
C ASN A 463 -30.88 -14.57 18.82
N LEU A 464 -29.64 -14.88 18.53
CA LEU A 464 -29.25 -15.80 17.46
C LEU A 464 -29.09 -17.22 18.01
N VAL A 465 -29.50 -18.20 17.20
CA VAL A 465 -29.47 -19.61 17.57
C VAL A 465 -28.16 -20.23 17.11
N VAL A 466 -27.31 -20.68 18.04
CA VAL A 466 -26.06 -21.38 17.76
C VAL A 466 -26.31 -22.81 17.28
N GLU A 467 -27.38 -23.45 17.71
CA GLU A 467 -27.76 -24.83 17.30
C GLU A 467 -27.78 -24.96 15.76
N GLY A 468 -27.03 -25.93 15.25
CA GLY A 468 -26.93 -26.20 13.81
C GLY A 468 -25.91 -25.33 13.09
N SER A 469 -25.15 -24.47 13.80
CA SER A 469 -24.04 -23.67 13.23
C SER A 469 -22.78 -24.51 13.02
N VAL A 470 -21.86 -23.95 12.26
CA VAL A 470 -20.47 -24.42 12.14
C VAL A 470 -19.54 -23.54 12.98
N MET A 471 -18.35 -24.04 13.28
CA MET A 471 -17.31 -23.32 14.04
C MET A 471 -15.99 -23.32 13.28
N ALA A 472 -15.37 -22.16 13.14
CA ALA A 472 -13.98 -22.02 12.73
C ALA A 472 -13.10 -21.59 13.89
N SER A 473 -11.88 -22.18 13.96
CA SER A 473 -10.83 -21.80 14.88
C SER A 473 -9.54 -21.46 14.11
N ASP A 474 -8.94 -20.33 14.40
CA ASP A 474 -7.73 -19.81 13.74
C ASP A 474 -6.49 -20.72 13.90
N ALA A 475 -6.50 -21.62 14.89
CA ALA A 475 -5.47 -22.63 15.14
C ALA A 475 -6.07 -23.93 15.70
N PHE A 476 -5.22 -24.96 15.89
CA PHE A 476 -5.63 -26.25 16.39
C PHE A 476 -6.14 -26.21 17.83
N PHE A 477 -6.98 -27.17 18.19
CA PHE A 477 -7.39 -27.41 19.57
C PHE A 477 -6.32 -28.24 20.28
N PRO A 478 -5.75 -27.77 21.41
CA PRO A 478 -4.72 -28.53 22.13
C PRO A 478 -5.32 -29.70 22.96
N PHE A 479 -6.63 -29.64 23.25
CA PHE A 479 -7.37 -30.61 24.05
C PHE A 479 -8.80 -30.74 23.53
N ARG A 480 -9.47 -31.82 23.92
CA ARG A 480 -10.85 -32.12 23.52
C ARG A 480 -11.90 -31.13 24.07
N ASP A 481 -11.60 -30.42 25.16
CA ASP A 481 -12.51 -29.52 25.87
C ASP A 481 -13.14 -28.43 24.95
N GLY A 482 -12.39 -27.97 23.96
CA GLY A 482 -12.90 -27.05 22.95
C GLY A 482 -13.98 -27.67 22.06
N ILE A 483 -13.86 -28.95 21.72
CA ILE A 483 -14.84 -29.70 20.92
C ILE A 483 -16.04 -30.09 21.76
N ASP A 484 -15.83 -30.51 23.02
CA ASP A 484 -16.91 -30.80 23.96
C ASP A 484 -17.78 -29.54 24.18
N ALA A 485 -17.15 -28.37 24.36
CA ALA A 485 -17.86 -27.10 24.48
C ALA A 485 -18.62 -26.71 23.19
N ALA A 486 -18.05 -26.94 22.02
CA ALA A 486 -18.71 -26.70 20.74
C ALA A 486 -19.94 -27.60 20.55
N ALA A 487 -19.82 -28.89 20.88
CA ALA A 487 -20.94 -29.84 20.85
C ALA A 487 -22.08 -29.42 21.79
N ALA A 488 -21.73 -29.03 23.03
CA ALA A 488 -22.69 -28.54 24.02
C ALA A 488 -23.40 -27.26 23.58
N ALA A 489 -22.73 -26.40 22.79
CA ALA A 489 -23.34 -25.22 22.20
C ALA A 489 -24.21 -25.51 20.97
N GLY A 490 -24.24 -26.74 20.46
CA GLY A 490 -25.05 -27.17 19.31
C GLY A 490 -24.33 -27.04 17.95
N ILE A 491 -23.04 -26.84 17.93
CA ILE A 491 -22.22 -26.84 16.69
C ILE A 491 -22.33 -28.22 16.02
N LYS A 492 -22.36 -28.25 14.69
CA LYS A 492 -22.49 -29.49 13.88
C LYS A 492 -21.26 -29.78 13.03
N ALA A 493 -20.44 -28.79 12.74
CA ALA A 493 -19.20 -28.99 11.99
C ALA A 493 -18.12 -28.00 12.45
N VAL A 494 -16.85 -28.43 12.36
CA VAL A 494 -15.68 -27.68 12.82
C VAL A 494 -14.63 -27.63 11.72
N ILE A 495 -14.04 -26.45 11.50
CA ILE A 495 -12.86 -26.23 10.65
C ILE A 495 -11.72 -25.69 11.51
N GLN A 496 -10.55 -26.32 11.40
CA GLN A 496 -9.33 -25.96 12.10
C GLN A 496 -8.11 -26.44 11.31
N PRO A 497 -6.89 -25.94 11.61
CA PRO A 497 -5.69 -26.37 10.87
C PRO A 497 -5.25 -27.81 11.15
N GLY A 498 -5.51 -28.39 12.30
CA GLY A 498 -4.85 -29.62 12.73
C GLY A 498 -3.37 -29.38 13.10
N GLY A 499 -2.62 -30.46 13.33
CA GLY A 499 -1.19 -30.41 13.66
C GLY A 499 -0.88 -30.41 15.16
N SER A 500 -1.87 -30.68 16.01
CA SER A 500 -1.67 -30.90 17.44
C SER A 500 -1.14 -32.35 17.72
N MET A 501 -0.30 -32.50 18.71
CA MET A 501 0.07 -33.83 19.21
C MET A 501 -1.15 -34.62 19.71
N ARG A 502 -2.27 -33.96 19.97
CA ARG A 502 -3.54 -34.53 20.46
C ARG A 502 -4.65 -34.53 19.43
N ASP A 503 -4.33 -34.43 18.15
CA ASP A 503 -5.35 -34.45 17.09
C ASP A 503 -6.23 -35.71 17.17
N ALA A 504 -5.64 -36.87 17.49
CA ALA A 504 -6.42 -38.11 17.64
C ALA A 504 -7.47 -38.02 18.76
N GLU A 505 -7.17 -37.36 19.89
CA GLU A 505 -8.11 -37.10 20.98
C GLU A 505 -9.22 -36.13 20.56
N VAL A 506 -8.85 -35.08 19.84
CA VAL A 506 -9.78 -34.04 19.35
C VAL A 506 -10.72 -34.61 18.28
N ILE A 507 -10.21 -35.44 17.37
CA ILE A 507 -11.01 -36.16 16.35
C ILE A 507 -11.97 -37.15 17.02
N ALA A 508 -11.47 -37.92 18.01
CA ALA A 508 -12.32 -38.87 18.76
C ALA A 508 -13.47 -38.14 19.47
N ALA A 509 -13.23 -36.97 20.07
CA ALA A 509 -14.30 -36.14 20.66
C ALA A 509 -15.33 -35.69 19.62
N ALA A 510 -14.90 -35.28 18.42
CA ALA A 510 -15.80 -34.94 17.33
C ALA A 510 -16.66 -36.14 16.92
N ASP A 511 -16.08 -37.32 16.78
CA ASP A 511 -16.80 -38.57 16.47
C ASP A 511 -17.79 -38.96 17.56
N GLU A 512 -17.41 -38.85 18.83
CA GLU A 512 -18.28 -39.15 20.00
C GLU A 512 -19.53 -38.25 20.00
N HIS A 513 -19.37 -36.98 19.65
CA HIS A 513 -20.45 -36.00 19.60
C HIS A 513 -21.21 -35.98 18.27
N GLY A 514 -20.79 -36.77 17.27
CA GLY A 514 -21.39 -36.76 15.92
C GLY A 514 -21.16 -35.44 15.19
N LEU A 515 -20.02 -34.80 15.41
CA LEU A 515 -19.59 -33.58 14.71
C LEU A 515 -18.79 -33.94 13.47
N ALA A 516 -19.02 -33.22 12.38
CA ALA A 516 -18.11 -33.23 11.25
C ALA A 516 -16.87 -32.34 11.54
N MET A 517 -15.67 -32.79 11.17
CA MET A 517 -14.45 -32.02 11.34
C MET A 517 -13.59 -32.05 10.09
N VAL A 518 -13.09 -30.88 9.70
CA VAL A 518 -12.16 -30.74 8.59
C VAL A 518 -10.89 -30.01 9.04
N PHE A 519 -9.75 -30.45 8.48
CA PHE A 519 -8.46 -29.81 8.64
C PHE A 519 -8.09 -29.01 7.41
N THR A 520 -7.47 -27.83 7.63
CA THR A 520 -6.96 -26.95 6.57
C THR A 520 -5.46 -27.13 6.33
N GLY A 521 -4.71 -27.66 7.30
CA GLY A 521 -3.25 -27.69 7.26
C GLY A 521 -2.58 -26.32 7.34
N VAL A 522 -3.35 -25.25 7.47
CA VAL A 522 -2.87 -23.86 7.53
C VAL A 522 -3.54 -23.15 8.69
N ARG A 523 -2.78 -22.41 9.50
CA ARG A 523 -3.33 -21.55 10.55
C ARG A 523 -3.27 -20.07 10.16
N HIS A 524 -4.14 -19.26 10.75
CA HIS A 524 -4.23 -17.82 10.51
C HIS A 524 -4.18 -17.02 11.82
N PHE A 525 -3.00 -17.01 12.49
CA PHE A 525 -2.85 -16.15 13.66
C PHE A 525 -2.76 -14.69 13.28
N ARG A 526 -3.51 -13.86 14.01
CA ARG A 526 -3.50 -12.40 13.89
C ARG A 526 -3.43 -11.75 15.28
N HIS A 527 -2.31 -11.11 15.60
CA HIS A 527 -2.07 -10.44 16.89
C HIS A 527 -2.08 -8.92 16.80
#